data_2a7042921aa3afea5b5956b8ebe59a07
#
_entry.id   2a7042921aa3afea5b5956b8ebe59a07
#
_cell.length_a   1.000
_cell.length_b   1.000
_cell.length_c   1.000
_cell.angle_alpha   90.00
_cell.angle_beta   90.00
_cell.angle_gamma   90.00
#
_symmetry.space_group_name_H-M   'P 1'
#
loop_
_entity.id
_entity.type
_entity.pdbx_description
1 polymer ?
#
loop_
_entity_poly.entity_id
_entity_poly.type
_entity_poly.pdbx_seq_one_letter_code
_entity_poly.pdbx_strand_id
1 'polypeptide(L)'
;MSDWAKHYIERLKNGETVQFRPRGHSMHPLISDRQLVTVEPVQDEKVLKAGTIVLCVVGMNHYLHLIKEVRRDSEGRLNFLIGNNKGGLNGGCPGHHVYGVFVRAE
;
A
#
# COMPACT_ATOMS: atom_id res chain seq x y z
N MET A 1 -2.04 -12.07 13.21
CA MET A 1 -1.07 -11.40 12.35
C MET A 1 -1.25 -11.87 10.91
N SER A 2 -1.17 -10.96 9.97
CA SER A 2 -1.38 -11.28 8.56
C SER A 2 -0.12 -11.02 7.77
N ASP A 3 0.38 -12.04 7.08
CA ASP A 3 1.55 -11.92 6.19
C ASP A 3 1.19 -12.35 4.76
N TRP A 4 -0.09 -12.20 4.40
CA TRP A 4 -0.60 -12.60 3.09
C TRP A 4 0.16 -11.98 1.93
N ALA A 5 0.73 -10.80 2.12
CA ALA A 5 1.41 -10.06 1.07
C ALA A 5 2.92 -10.31 1.02
N LYS A 6 3.47 -11.10 1.94
CA LYS A 6 4.92 -11.29 2.03
C LYS A 6 5.53 -11.74 0.71
N HIS A 7 4.91 -12.70 0.06
CA HIS A 7 5.37 -13.23 -1.23
C HIS A 7 5.38 -12.13 -2.32
N TYR A 8 4.34 -11.32 -2.37
CA TYR A 8 4.24 -10.23 -3.34
C TYR A 8 5.27 -9.14 -3.06
N ILE A 9 5.48 -8.82 -1.79
CA ILE A 9 6.46 -7.82 -1.39
C ILE A 9 7.87 -8.24 -1.82
N GLU A 10 8.22 -9.51 -1.65
CA GLU A 10 9.53 -10.01 -2.08
C GLU A 10 9.72 -9.84 -3.59
N ARG A 11 8.70 -10.11 -4.37
CA ARG A 11 8.74 -9.93 -5.81
C ARG A 11 8.86 -8.46 -6.19
N LEU A 12 8.11 -7.59 -5.52
CA LEU A 12 8.20 -6.14 -5.74
C LEU A 12 9.59 -5.61 -5.41
N LYS A 13 10.22 -6.10 -4.35
CA LYS A 13 11.61 -5.73 -4.01
C LYS A 13 12.59 -6.12 -5.10
N ASN A 14 12.30 -7.17 -5.84
CA ASN A 14 13.12 -7.63 -6.95
C ASN A 14 12.78 -6.93 -8.27
N GLY A 15 11.94 -5.91 -8.23
CA GLY A 15 11.59 -5.13 -9.41
C GLY A 15 10.46 -5.70 -10.25
N GLU A 16 9.75 -6.70 -9.73
CA GLU A 16 8.67 -7.35 -10.46
C GLU A 16 7.33 -6.69 -10.21
N THR A 17 6.51 -6.60 -11.25
CA THR A 17 5.09 -6.24 -11.15
C THR A 17 4.32 -7.49 -10.72
N VAL A 18 3.37 -7.33 -9.80
CA VAL A 18 2.59 -8.45 -9.28
C VAL A 18 1.10 -8.25 -9.53
N GLN A 19 0.37 -9.36 -9.60
CA GLN A 19 -1.09 -9.36 -9.68
C GLN A 19 -1.64 -10.32 -8.64
N PHE A 20 -2.72 -9.93 -7.98
CA PHE A 20 -3.39 -10.77 -7.00
C PHE A 20 -4.83 -10.31 -6.77
N ARG A 21 -5.59 -11.10 -6.04
CA ARG A 21 -7.01 -10.81 -5.75
C ARG A 21 -7.17 -10.62 -4.24
N PRO A 22 -7.13 -9.37 -3.77
CA PRO A 22 -7.30 -9.10 -2.34
C PRO A 22 -8.73 -9.43 -1.90
N ARG A 23 -8.86 -9.82 -0.65
CA ARG A 23 -10.16 -10.10 -0.05
C ARG A 23 -10.60 -8.95 0.82
N GLY A 24 -11.92 -8.75 0.90
CA GLY A 24 -12.52 -7.77 1.79
C GLY A 24 -13.07 -6.56 1.06
N HIS A 25 -13.63 -5.64 1.85
CA HIS A 25 -14.38 -4.49 1.33
C HIS A 25 -13.80 -3.15 1.77
N SER A 26 -12.62 -3.14 2.40
CA SER A 26 -12.03 -1.92 2.97
C SER A 26 -11.72 -0.86 1.93
N MET A 27 -11.58 -1.25 0.66
CA MET A 27 -11.25 -0.33 -0.44
C MET A 27 -12.40 -0.14 -1.42
N HIS A 28 -13.56 -0.73 -1.14
CA HIS A 28 -14.74 -0.56 -1.99
C HIS A 28 -15.16 0.92 -2.05
N PRO A 29 -15.58 1.45 -3.21
CA PRO A 29 -15.71 0.80 -4.51
C PRO A 29 -14.46 0.88 -5.38
N LEU A 30 -13.35 1.44 -4.90
CA LEU A 30 -12.12 1.57 -5.69
C LEU A 30 -11.56 0.19 -6.04
N ILE A 31 -11.59 -0.73 -5.09
CA ILE A 31 -11.23 -2.13 -5.32
C ILE A 31 -12.32 -2.98 -4.67
N SER A 32 -12.92 -3.87 -5.45
CA SER A 32 -13.94 -4.79 -4.94
C SER A 32 -13.30 -6.09 -4.47
N ASP A 33 -14.01 -6.78 -3.58
CA ASP A 33 -13.54 -8.07 -3.05
C ASP A 33 -13.17 -9.02 -4.20
N ARG A 34 -11.96 -9.58 -4.13
CA ARG A 34 -11.42 -10.54 -5.09
C ARG A 34 -11.26 -10.03 -6.52
N GLN A 35 -11.25 -8.73 -6.69
CA GLN A 35 -10.95 -8.13 -7.98
C GLN A 35 -9.45 -8.32 -8.29
N LEU A 36 -9.09 -8.54 -9.55
CA LEU A 36 -7.69 -8.70 -9.91
C LEU A 36 -7.00 -7.34 -9.92
N VAL A 37 -6.03 -7.16 -9.04
CA VAL A 37 -5.27 -5.91 -8.96
C VAL A 37 -3.86 -6.10 -9.51
N THR A 38 -3.33 -5.05 -10.11
CA THR A 38 -1.95 -4.97 -10.57
C THR A 38 -1.22 -3.95 -9.72
N VAL A 39 -0.06 -4.35 -9.18
CA VAL A 39 0.77 -3.50 -8.32
C VAL A 39 2.20 -3.51 -8.86
N GLU A 40 2.77 -2.32 -9.01
CA GLU A 40 4.13 -2.13 -9.50
C GLU A 40 5.08 -1.73 -8.37
N PRO A 41 6.39 -2.00 -8.51
CA PRO A 41 7.37 -1.55 -7.51
C PRO A 41 7.37 -0.03 -7.36
N VAL A 42 7.67 0.44 -6.14
CA VAL A 42 7.89 1.86 -5.90
C VAL A 42 9.23 2.24 -6.49
N GLN A 43 9.24 3.21 -7.42
CA GLN A 43 10.47 3.70 -8.04
C GLN A 43 11.11 4.80 -7.19
N ASP A 44 10.28 5.71 -6.69
CA ASP A 44 10.74 6.82 -5.88
C ASP A 44 9.63 7.19 -4.89
N GLU A 45 9.91 7.00 -3.61
CA GLU A 45 8.90 7.29 -2.58
C GLU A 45 8.52 8.76 -2.52
N LYS A 46 9.37 9.65 -3.03
CA LYS A 46 9.11 11.09 -3.02
C LYS A 46 7.94 11.52 -3.91
N VAL A 47 7.56 10.68 -4.88
CA VAL A 47 6.43 11.01 -5.76
C VAL A 47 5.10 10.48 -5.23
N LEU A 48 5.12 9.73 -4.13
CA LEU A 48 3.90 9.21 -3.52
C LEU A 48 3.13 10.35 -2.85
N LYS A 49 1.82 10.36 -3.04
CA LYS A 49 0.97 11.44 -2.52
C LYS A 49 -0.33 10.89 -1.98
N ALA A 50 -1.06 11.73 -1.24
CA ALA A 50 -2.37 11.38 -0.71
C ALA A 50 -3.31 10.95 -1.85
N GLY A 51 -4.08 9.91 -1.61
CA GLY A 51 -4.97 9.32 -2.61
C GLY A 51 -4.37 8.14 -3.36
N THR A 52 -3.06 7.93 -3.27
CA THR A 52 -2.41 6.77 -3.90
C THR A 52 -2.71 5.52 -3.10
N ILE A 53 -3.07 4.44 -3.80
CA ILE A 53 -3.26 3.12 -3.18
C ILE A 53 -1.93 2.39 -3.24
N VAL A 54 -1.46 1.90 -2.10
CA VAL A 54 -0.14 1.27 -1.99
C VAL A 54 -0.21 -0.06 -1.25
N LEU A 55 0.73 -0.94 -1.58
CA LEU A 55 0.98 -2.15 -0.81
C LEU A 55 2.09 -1.85 0.18
N CYS A 56 1.78 -1.90 1.47
CA CYS A 56 2.67 -1.43 2.52
C CYS A 56 2.56 -2.25 3.78
N VAL A 57 3.50 -2.00 4.70
CA VAL A 57 3.50 -2.60 6.03
C VAL A 57 3.37 -1.50 7.07
N VAL A 58 2.35 -1.62 7.93
CA VAL A 58 2.16 -0.75 9.08
C VAL A 58 2.29 -1.62 10.33
N GLY A 59 3.30 -1.34 11.15
CA GLY A 59 3.61 -2.22 12.27
C GLY A 59 3.97 -3.61 11.75
N MET A 60 3.18 -4.61 12.08
CA MET A 60 3.40 -5.99 11.63
C MET A 60 2.37 -6.47 10.63
N ASN A 61 1.54 -5.57 10.11
CA ASN A 61 0.44 -5.93 9.22
C ASN A 61 0.65 -5.41 7.81
N HIS A 62 0.22 -6.20 6.83
CA HIS A 62 0.27 -5.84 5.42
C HIS A 62 -1.07 -5.24 4.99
N TYR A 63 -1.01 -4.15 4.21
CA TYR A 63 -2.22 -3.50 3.72
C TYR A 63 -2.06 -3.10 2.25
N LEU A 64 -3.14 -3.24 1.50
CA LEU A 64 -3.32 -2.58 0.21
C LEU A 64 -4.35 -1.48 0.46
N HIS A 65 -3.88 -0.30 0.87
CA HIS A 65 -4.73 0.80 1.34
C HIS A 65 -4.24 2.13 0.80
N LEU A 66 -4.97 3.18 1.16
CA LEU A 66 -4.72 4.55 0.69
C LEU A 66 -3.67 5.26 1.56
N ILE A 67 -2.85 6.07 0.90
CA ILE A 67 -2.11 7.12 1.60
C ILE A 67 -3.13 8.21 1.90
N LYS A 68 -3.37 8.47 3.17
CA LYS A 68 -4.30 9.53 3.60
C LYS A 68 -3.58 10.85 3.74
N GLU A 69 -2.31 10.82 4.13
CA GLU A 69 -1.55 12.03 4.40
C GLU A 69 -0.07 11.73 4.23
N VAL A 70 0.67 12.68 3.66
CA VAL A 70 2.11 12.61 3.54
C VAL A 70 2.72 13.45 4.64
N ARG A 71 3.60 12.85 5.43
CA ARG A 71 4.24 13.49 6.58
C ARG A 71 5.74 13.32 6.51
N ARG A 72 6.44 14.08 7.34
CA ARG A 72 7.87 13.88 7.57
C ARG A 72 8.10 13.67 9.06
N ASP A 73 9.05 12.79 9.41
CA ASP A 73 9.42 12.56 10.79
C ASP A 73 10.39 13.66 11.27
N SER A 74 10.86 13.54 12.51
CA SER A 74 11.76 14.53 13.12
C SER A 74 13.09 14.66 12.37
N GLU A 75 13.45 13.67 11.57
CA GLU A 75 14.69 13.69 10.77
C GLU A 75 14.44 14.03 9.30
N GLY A 76 13.22 14.45 8.97
CA GLY A 76 12.86 14.83 7.61
C GLY A 76 12.55 13.68 6.68
N ARG A 77 12.50 12.45 7.17
CA ARG A 77 12.19 11.28 6.36
C ARG A 77 10.70 11.15 6.13
N LEU A 78 10.32 10.65 4.95
CA LEU A 78 8.91 10.47 4.59
C LEU A 78 8.24 9.43 5.48
N ASN A 79 7.02 9.76 5.89
CA ASN A 79 6.14 8.88 6.63
C ASN A 79 4.72 9.10 6.12
N PHE A 80 3.98 8.03 5.90
CA PHE A 80 2.65 8.10 5.32
C PHE A 80 1.60 7.63 6.32
N LEU A 81 0.52 8.40 6.44
CA LEU A 81 -0.64 7.92 7.18
C LEU A 81 -1.45 7.05 6.26
N ILE A 82 -1.66 5.79 6.65
CA ILE A 82 -2.35 4.78 5.85
C ILE A 82 -3.75 4.56 6.40
N GLY A 83 -4.70 4.41 5.51
CA GLY A 83 -6.08 4.13 5.87
C GLY A 83 -6.87 3.51 4.73
N ASN A 84 -8.07 3.07 5.06
CA ASN A 84 -8.96 2.45 4.08
C ASN A 84 -9.89 3.48 3.45
N ASN A 85 -10.72 3.02 2.50
CA ASN A 85 -11.65 3.90 1.78
C ASN A 85 -12.97 4.10 2.54
N LYS A 86 -13.04 3.69 3.79
CA LYS A 86 -14.25 3.82 4.63
C LYS A 86 -13.99 4.69 5.86
N GLY A 87 -12.89 5.46 5.84
CA GLY A 87 -12.56 6.37 6.92
C GLY A 87 -11.74 5.76 8.05
N GLY A 88 -11.40 4.47 7.96
CA GLY A 88 -10.56 3.83 8.97
C GLY A 88 -9.09 4.17 8.75
N LEU A 89 -8.35 4.29 9.86
CA LEU A 89 -6.91 4.56 9.83
C LEU A 89 -6.15 3.37 10.36
N ASN A 90 -5.03 3.05 9.70
CA ASN A 90 -4.16 1.94 10.12
C ASN A 90 -2.94 2.43 10.90
N GLY A 91 -2.48 3.64 10.61
CA GLY A 91 -1.33 4.23 11.28
C GLY A 91 -0.28 4.72 10.33
N GLY A 92 0.88 5.07 10.88
CA GLY A 92 2.01 5.60 10.14
C GLY A 92 2.82 4.50 9.49
N CYS A 93 3.31 4.77 8.28
CA CYS A 93 4.13 3.85 7.51
C CYS A 93 5.37 4.59 7.02
N PRO A 94 6.58 4.21 7.48
CA PRO A 94 7.80 4.81 6.92
C PRO A 94 7.88 4.56 5.42
N GLY A 95 8.48 5.51 4.69
CA GLY A 95 8.55 5.41 3.23
C GLY A 95 9.15 4.10 2.74
N HIS A 96 10.18 3.58 3.41
CA HIS A 96 10.82 2.33 3.02
C HIS A 96 9.95 1.07 3.27
N HIS A 97 8.81 1.22 3.91
CA HIS A 97 7.83 0.14 4.10
C HIS A 97 6.67 0.22 3.09
N VAL A 98 6.74 1.10 2.11
CA VAL A 98 5.82 1.12 0.98
C VAL A 98 6.50 0.39 -0.17
N TYR A 99 5.98 -0.76 -0.53
CA TYR A 99 6.65 -1.67 -1.47
C TYR A 99 6.08 -1.63 -2.88
N GLY A 100 4.83 -1.25 -3.01
CA GLY A 100 4.19 -1.23 -4.32
C GLY A 100 3.13 -0.18 -4.46
N VAL A 101 2.86 0.19 -5.71
CA VAL A 101 1.85 1.18 -6.09
C VAL A 101 0.79 0.47 -6.93
N PHE A 102 -0.46 0.65 -6.56
CA PHE A 102 -1.61 0.13 -7.30
C PHE A 102 -1.68 0.81 -8.68
N VAL A 103 -1.84 -0.01 -9.72
CA VAL A 103 -1.97 0.47 -11.08
C VAL A 103 -3.41 0.42 -11.55
N ARG A 104 -4.05 -0.74 -11.39
CA ARG A 104 -5.43 -0.93 -11.85
C ARG A 104 -6.05 -2.16 -11.22
N ALA A 105 -7.37 -2.21 -11.28
CA ALA A 105 -8.17 -3.39 -10.92
C ALA A 105 -9.02 -3.80 -12.12
N GLU A 106 -9.12 -5.11 -12.34
CA GLU A 106 -9.85 -5.67 -13.49
C GLU A 106 -10.92 -6.66 -13.04
#